data_742a7e4cde48cf0578afc18304f112cf
#
_entry.id   742a7e4cde48cf0578afc18304f112cf
#
_cell.length_a   1.000
_cell.length_b   1.000
_cell.length_c   1.000
_cell.angle_alpha   90.00
_cell.angle_beta   90.00
_cell.angle_gamma   90.00
#
_symmetry.space_group_name_H-M   'P 1'
#
loop_
_entity.id
_entity.type
_entity.pdbx_description
1 polymer ?
#
loop_
_entity_poly.entity_id
_entity_poly.type
_entity_poly.pdbx_seq_one_letter_code
_entity_poly.pdbx_strand_id
1 'polypeptide(L)' 'MNTPYPLPNNRPLTPAEVKRNFMAHGVPVATWAAANGYPPRYVYMVINGQFKGHFGKAHEIAVKLGLKLDPCRAAA' A
#
# COMPACT_ATOMS: atom_id res chain seq x y z
N MET A 1 -6.14 4.11 -8.83
CA MET A 1 -5.63 5.39 -8.32
C MET A 1 -4.28 5.18 -7.67
N ASN A 2 -3.38 6.13 -7.88
CA ASN A 2 -2.02 6.02 -7.37
C ASN A 2 -1.92 6.50 -5.92
N THR A 3 -0.88 6.05 -5.24
CA THR A 3 -0.54 6.58 -3.94
C THR A 3 -0.06 8.03 -4.07
N PRO A 4 -0.16 8.83 -2.99
CA PRO A 4 0.30 10.22 -3.05
C PRO A 4 1.84 10.36 -3.06
N TYR A 5 2.56 9.26 -3.00
CA TYR A 5 4.02 9.24 -2.98
C TYR A 5 4.55 8.30 -4.05
N PRO A 6 5.78 8.49 -4.54
CA PRO A 6 6.36 7.60 -5.55
C PRO A 6 6.69 6.23 -4.94
N LEU A 7 6.53 5.18 -5.73
CA LEU A 7 6.84 3.83 -5.31
C LEU A 7 8.22 3.44 -5.83
N PRO A 8 9.09 2.85 -4.98
CA PRO A 8 10.37 2.36 -5.46
C PRO A 8 10.19 1.11 -6.34
N ASN A 9 11.10 0.93 -7.28
CA ASN A 9 11.05 -0.22 -8.19
C ASN A 9 11.93 -1.38 -7.74
N ASN A 10 12.82 -1.14 -6.80
CA ASN A 10 13.86 -2.10 -6.45
C ASN A 10 13.74 -2.68 -5.04
N ARG A 11 12.79 -2.21 -4.25
CA ARG A 11 12.58 -2.75 -2.91
C ARG A 11 11.16 -2.44 -2.43
N PRO A 12 10.59 -3.28 -1.57
CA PRO A 12 9.32 -2.96 -0.93
C PRO A 12 9.53 -1.92 0.17
N LEU A 13 8.48 -1.15 0.44
CA LEU A 13 8.46 -0.22 1.56
C LEU A 13 8.08 -0.98 2.84
N THR A 14 8.54 -0.48 3.98
CA THR A 14 8.10 -0.99 5.26
C THR A 14 6.77 -0.35 5.65
N PRO A 15 5.98 -0.98 6.54
CA PRO A 15 4.76 -0.35 7.04
C PRO A 15 5.00 1.04 7.63
N ALA A 16 6.10 1.23 8.35
CA ALA A 16 6.44 2.52 8.92
C ALA A 16 6.67 3.58 7.83
N GLU A 17 7.34 3.19 6.75
CA GLU A 17 7.57 4.09 5.63
C GLU A 17 6.25 4.49 4.96
N VAL A 18 5.34 3.53 4.77
CA VAL A 18 4.04 3.80 4.17
C VAL A 18 3.26 4.80 5.03
N LYS A 19 3.20 4.57 6.34
CA LYS A 19 2.50 5.48 7.25
C LYS A 19 3.10 6.88 7.21
N ARG A 20 4.42 6.96 7.23
CA ARG A 20 5.13 8.23 7.19
C ARG A 20 4.86 8.98 5.90
N ASN A 21 4.84 8.25 4.78
CA ASN A 21 4.59 8.86 3.48
C ASN A 21 3.18 9.44 3.37
N PHE A 22 2.18 8.73 3.86
CA PHE A 22 0.83 9.27 3.90
C PHE A 22 0.76 10.53 4.74
N MET A 23 1.40 10.50 5.90
CA MET A 23 1.42 11.66 6.79
C MET A 23 2.15 12.85 6.15
N ALA A 24 3.28 12.60 5.51
CA ALA A 24 4.07 13.64 4.87
C ALA A 24 3.32 14.32 3.74
N HIS A 25 2.47 13.60 3.04
CA HIS A 25 1.69 14.15 1.93
C HIS A 25 0.30 14.63 2.36
N GLY A 26 -0.02 14.54 3.65
CA GLY A 26 -1.27 15.04 4.18
C GLY A 26 -2.51 14.29 3.71
N VAL A 27 -2.37 13.04 3.31
CA VAL A 27 -3.48 12.23 2.82
C VAL A 27 -3.82 11.17 3.87
N PRO A 28 -5.03 11.20 4.46
CA PRO A 28 -5.42 10.13 5.38
C PRO A 28 -5.52 8.79 4.65
N VAL A 29 -5.08 7.73 5.32
CA VAL A 29 -5.16 6.38 4.74
C VAL A 29 -6.61 6.02 4.40
N ALA A 30 -7.55 6.41 5.25
CA ALA A 30 -8.97 6.15 5.01
C ALA A 30 -9.47 6.79 3.72
N THR A 31 -9.00 8.00 3.42
CA THR A 31 -9.37 8.70 2.19
C THR A 31 -8.84 7.95 0.96
N TRP A 32 -7.60 7.52 1.02
CA TRP A 32 -7.00 6.74 -0.06
C TRP A 32 -7.75 5.42 -0.25
N ALA A 33 -8.09 4.74 0.83
CA ALA A 33 -8.81 3.47 0.78
C ALA A 33 -10.16 3.64 0.09
N ALA A 34 -10.91 4.65 0.48
CA ALA A 34 -12.22 4.93 -0.10
C ALA A 34 -12.09 5.25 -1.59
N ALA A 35 -11.08 6.03 -1.97
CA ALA A 35 -10.87 6.40 -3.36
C ALA A 35 -10.53 5.19 -4.24
N ASN A 36 -9.95 4.15 -3.64
CA ASN A 36 -9.61 2.92 -4.37
C ASN A 36 -10.66 1.82 -4.21
N GLY A 37 -11.74 2.09 -3.49
CA GLY A 37 -12.81 1.12 -3.31
C GLY A 37 -12.51 0.04 -2.29
N TYR A 38 -11.62 0.30 -1.34
CA TYR A 38 -11.30 -0.66 -0.29
C TYR A 38 -11.86 -0.21 1.05
N PRO A 39 -12.34 -1.16 1.90
CA PRO A 39 -12.68 -0.79 3.27
C PRO A 39 -11.45 -0.26 4.00
N PRO A 40 -11.54 0.89 4.68
CA PRO A 40 -10.37 1.46 5.36
C PRO A 40 -9.70 0.51 6.35
N ARG A 41 -10.48 -0.26 7.10
CA ARG A 41 -9.90 -1.19 8.07
C ARG A 41 -9.05 -2.26 7.39
N TYR A 42 -9.40 -2.67 6.17
CA TYR A 42 -8.61 -3.64 5.40
C TYR A 42 -7.22 -3.07 5.12
N VAL A 43 -7.19 -1.81 4.68
CA VAL A 43 -5.93 -1.15 4.37
C VAL A 43 -5.07 -1.03 5.63
N TYR A 44 -5.66 -0.65 6.76
CA TYR A 44 -4.93 -0.56 8.03
C TYR A 44 -4.39 -1.93 8.46
N MET A 45 -5.18 -2.99 8.27
CA MET A 45 -4.74 -4.34 8.62
C MET A 45 -3.56 -4.78 7.76
N VAL A 46 -3.60 -4.45 6.48
CA VAL A 46 -2.48 -4.76 5.57
C VAL A 46 -1.23 -3.99 5.98
N ILE A 47 -1.38 -2.70 6.27
CA ILE A 47 -0.25 -1.86 6.69
C ILE A 47 0.36 -2.38 7.99
N ASN A 48 -0.50 -2.83 8.92
CA ASN A 48 -0.02 -3.32 10.22
C ASN A 48 0.46 -4.77 10.19
N GLY A 49 0.44 -5.40 9.01
CA GLY A 49 0.94 -6.76 8.86
C GLY A 49 0.00 -7.83 9.39
N GLN A 50 -1.26 -7.52 9.60
CA GLN A 50 -2.24 -8.48 10.12
C GLN A 50 -2.76 -9.43 9.05
N PHE A 51 -2.59 -9.07 7.77
CA PHE A 51 -2.86 -9.97 6.65
C PHE A 51 -1.55 -10.40 6.01
N LYS A 52 -1.48 -11.68 5.61
CA LYS A 52 -0.32 -12.17 4.88
C LYS A 52 -0.23 -11.56 3.49
N GLY A 53 -1.38 -11.24 2.87
CA GLY A 53 -1.40 -10.54 1.61
C GLY A 53 -0.87 -11.33 0.42
N HIS A 54 -1.06 -12.63 0.41
CA HIS A 54 -0.58 -13.46 -0.71
C HIS A 54 -1.54 -13.44 -1.89
N PHE A 55 -2.83 -13.31 -1.63
CA PHE A 55 -3.87 -13.35 -2.66
C PHE A 55 -4.96 -12.35 -2.36
N GLY A 56 -5.75 -12.04 -3.41
CA GLY A 56 -6.95 -11.26 -3.26
C GLY A 56 -6.68 -9.79 -2.96
N LYS A 57 -7.63 -9.15 -2.30
CA LYS A 57 -7.57 -7.71 -2.05
C LYS A 57 -6.40 -7.30 -1.17
N ALA A 58 -6.04 -8.13 -0.20
CA ALA A 58 -4.91 -7.82 0.67
C ALA A 58 -3.61 -7.73 -0.13
N HIS A 59 -3.43 -8.64 -1.09
CA HIS A 59 -2.28 -8.60 -1.97
C HIS A 59 -2.30 -7.34 -2.86
N GLU A 60 -3.46 -7.02 -3.45
CA GLU A 60 -3.58 -5.80 -4.25
C GLU A 60 -3.23 -4.55 -3.46
N ILE A 61 -3.77 -4.46 -2.25
CA ILE A 61 -3.53 -3.31 -1.38
C ILE A 61 -2.02 -3.21 -1.08
N ALA A 62 -1.39 -4.33 -0.73
CA ALA A 62 0.02 -4.35 -0.41
C ALA A 62 0.88 -3.88 -1.60
N VAL A 63 0.56 -4.34 -2.81
CA VAL A 63 1.28 -3.93 -4.02
C VAL A 63 1.06 -2.44 -4.29
N LYS A 64 -0.18 -1.97 -4.19
CA LYS A 64 -0.50 -0.57 -4.45
C LYS A 64 0.15 0.38 -3.45
N LEU A 65 0.28 -0.05 -2.20
CA LEU A 65 0.92 0.76 -1.16
C LEU A 65 2.45 0.71 -1.23
N GLY A 66 2.99 -0.25 -1.96
CA GLY A 66 4.42 -0.43 -2.05
C GLY A 66 5.01 -1.38 -1.03
N LEU A 67 4.16 -2.06 -0.25
CA LEU A 67 4.62 -3.05 0.72
C LEU A 67 5.15 -4.32 0.06
N LYS A 68 4.74 -4.56 -1.19
CA LYS A 68 5.25 -5.64 -2.03
C LYS A 68 5.62 -5.08 -3.38
N LEU A 69 6.63 -5.65 -4.01
CA LEU A 69 6.96 -5.29 -5.38
C LEU A 69 5.93 -5.87 -6.33
N ASP A 70 5.51 -5.05 -7.30
CA ASP A 70 4.68 -5.53 -8.38
C ASP A 70 5.51 -6.49 -9.24
N PRO A 71 5.04 -7.73 -9.47
CA PRO A 71 5.80 -8.67 -10.30
C PRO A 71 6.15 -8.14 -11.68
N CYS A 72 5.26 -7.35 -12.28
CA CYS A 72 5.54 -6.75 -13.58
C CYS A 72 6.67 -5.74 -13.52
N ARG A 73 6.74 -4.95 -12.45
CA ARG A 73 7.83 -3.99 -12.26
C ARG A 73 9.12 -4.68 -11.86
N ALA A 74 9.01 -5.69 -10.99
CA ALA A 74 10.18 -6.43 -10.53
C ALA A 74 10.85 -7.20 -11.66
N ALA A 75 10.08 -7.63 -12.66
CA ALA A 75 10.59 -8.37 -13.79
C ALA A 75 11.29 -7.47 -14.82
N ALA A 76 11.04 -6.20 -14.76
CA ALA A 76 11.67 -5.26 -15.66
C ALA A 76 13.10 -4.98 -15.22
#